data_bdaef8b1d044c352ea3f66cb5dcef17a
#
_entry.id   bdaef8b1d044c352ea3f66cb5dcef17a
#
_cell.length_a   1.000
_cell.length_b   1.000
_cell.length_c   1.000
_cell.angle_alpha   90.00
_cell.angle_beta   90.00
_cell.angle_gamma   90.00
#
_symmetry.space_group_name_H-M   'P 1'
#
loop_
_entity.id
_entity.type
_entity.pdbx_description
1 polymer ?
#
loop_
_entity_poly.entity_id
_entity_poly.type
_entity_poly.pdbx_seq_one_letter_code
_entity_poly.pdbx_strand_id
1 'polypeptide(L)'
;MSVEARRPTVYLVDDDAEVRGAIEFLLAAEDLPVRSFDRPDAMLAALGPEHRGCLLLDVRLPGMDGLELHQRLTANGVTMPALFISGHGDIPMAVRAVNAGAMDFLEKPFDDTALLARIARAFEHDAEHARAALARAGLRERLDSLTPRERDVLDGIVAGRLNKQIADELDISPRTVELHRGRVMEKLDAADAADLVRRVLSLEDD
;
A
#
# COMPACT_ATOMS: atom_id res chain seq x y z
N MET A 1 -6.05 2.27 20.12
CA MET A 1 -4.82 3.10 20.13
C MET A 1 -4.86 3.90 18.85
N SER A 2 -4.98 5.24 18.96
CA SER A 2 -4.98 6.12 17.77
C SER A 2 -3.66 5.96 17.04
N VAL A 3 -3.71 5.55 15.77
CA VAL A 3 -2.59 5.68 14.86
C VAL A 3 -2.45 7.19 14.61
N GLU A 4 -1.65 7.86 15.42
CA GLU A 4 -1.17 9.19 15.06
C GLU A 4 -0.59 9.04 13.65
N ALA A 5 -1.16 9.78 12.70
CA ALA A 5 -0.69 9.80 11.32
C ALA A 5 0.77 10.27 11.36
N ARG A 6 1.71 9.31 11.42
CA ARG A 6 3.14 9.62 11.34
C ARG A 6 3.35 10.39 10.04
N ARG A 7 4.01 11.52 10.11
CA ARG A 7 4.38 12.29 8.92
C ARG A 7 5.13 11.37 7.96
N PRO A 8 4.78 11.35 6.67
CA PRO A 8 5.51 10.55 5.69
C PRO A 8 6.99 10.94 5.71
N THR A 9 7.86 9.94 5.71
CA THR A 9 9.31 10.13 5.87
C THR A 9 10.03 9.58 4.64
N VAL A 10 11.07 10.27 4.18
CA VAL A 10 11.99 9.75 3.17
C VAL A 10 13.02 8.86 3.87
N TYR A 11 13.09 7.59 3.50
CA TYR A 11 14.10 6.65 3.99
C TYR A 11 15.18 6.51 2.93
N LEU A 12 16.30 7.18 3.15
CA LEU A 12 17.43 7.25 2.22
C LEU A 12 18.50 6.22 2.58
N VAL A 13 18.98 5.47 1.60
CA VAL A 13 20.23 4.70 1.74
C VAL A 13 21.17 5.00 0.58
N ASP A 14 22.39 5.38 0.91
CA ASP A 14 23.49 5.66 0.00
C ASP A 14 24.79 5.48 0.79
N ASP A 15 25.83 4.87 0.25
CA ASP A 15 27.12 4.70 0.95
C ASP A 15 28.01 5.94 0.87
N ASP A 16 27.72 6.85 -0.09
CA ASP A 16 28.41 8.13 -0.22
C ASP A 16 27.86 9.16 0.78
N ALA A 17 28.69 9.57 1.73
CA ALA A 17 28.32 10.55 2.76
C ALA A 17 28.04 11.95 2.20
N GLU A 18 28.69 12.35 1.09
CA GLU A 18 28.46 13.65 0.47
C GLU A 18 27.09 13.69 -0.21
N VAL A 19 26.73 12.64 -0.91
CA VAL A 19 25.42 12.49 -1.55
C VAL A 19 24.31 12.46 -0.48
N ARG A 20 24.47 11.65 0.58
CA ARG A 20 23.50 11.63 1.69
C ARG A 20 23.32 13.00 2.31
N GLY A 21 24.43 13.70 2.64
CA GLY A 21 24.40 15.03 3.25
C GLY A 21 23.71 16.08 2.35
N ALA A 22 23.95 16.02 1.06
CA ALA A 22 23.30 16.92 0.09
C ALA A 22 21.78 16.69 0.03
N ILE A 23 21.34 15.42 -0.03
CA ILE A 23 19.92 15.09 -0.04
C ILE A 23 19.25 15.46 1.30
N GLU A 24 19.89 15.15 2.44
CA GLU A 24 19.38 15.55 3.76
C GLU A 24 19.19 17.06 3.87
N PHE A 25 20.17 17.84 3.40
CA PHE A 25 20.10 19.30 3.40
C PHE A 25 18.94 19.80 2.53
N LEU A 26 18.77 19.26 1.32
CA LEU A 26 17.68 19.60 0.43
C LEU A 26 16.31 19.30 1.08
N LEU A 27 16.14 18.09 1.63
CA LEU A 27 14.88 17.68 2.24
C LEU A 27 14.55 18.49 3.50
N ALA A 28 15.57 18.85 4.30
CA ALA A 28 15.40 19.70 5.46
C ALA A 28 14.97 21.14 5.07
N ALA A 29 15.46 21.67 3.96
CA ALA A 29 15.05 22.99 3.44
C ALA A 29 13.56 23.02 3.04
N GLU A 30 12.99 21.87 2.65
CA GLU A 30 11.57 21.70 2.28
C GLU A 30 10.70 21.14 3.44
N ASP A 31 11.20 21.15 4.68
CA ASP A 31 10.52 20.59 5.88
C ASP A 31 10.04 19.12 5.69
N LEU A 32 10.79 18.35 4.89
CA LEU A 32 10.50 16.93 4.64
C LEU A 32 11.31 16.07 5.60
N PRO A 33 10.65 15.22 6.44
CA PRO A 33 11.35 14.33 7.33
C PRO A 33 12.19 13.31 6.54
N VAL A 34 13.45 13.16 6.93
CA VAL A 34 14.36 12.18 6.34
C VAL A 34 15.01 11.34 7.43
N ARG A 35 15.19 10.06 7.13
CA ARG A 35 16.02 9.13 7.91
C ARG A 35 16.97 8.44 6.97
N SER A 36 18.27 8.71 7.12
CA SER A 36 19.29 8.19 6.25
C SER A 36 20.07 7.03 6.87
N PHE A 37 20.62 6.21 5.99
CA PHE A 37 21.42 5.04 6.31
C PHE A 37 22.64 5.00 5.38
N ASP A 38 23.76 4.61 5.92
CA ASP A 38 25.02 4.40 5.18
C ASP A 38 25.16 2.97 4.64
N ARG A 39 24.25 2.07 5.07
CA ARG A 39 24.31 0.63 4.76
C ARG A 39 22.90 0.05 4.62
N PRO A 40 22.72 -0.88 3.67
CA PRO A 40 21.45 -1.54 3.44
C PRO A 40 20.97 -2.37 4.65
N ASP A 41 21.90 -3.04 5.38
CA ASP A 41 21.53 -3.83 6.56
C ASP A 41 20.90 -2.99 7.67
N ALA A 42 21.41 -1.76 7.85
CA ALA A 42 20.89 -0.84 8.86
C ALA A 42 19.45 -0.40 8.53
N MET A 43 19.16 -0.12 7.24
CA MET A 43 17.82 0.19 6.79
C MET A 43 16.88 -1.01 6.93
N LEU A 44 17.33 -2.20 6.52
CA LEU A 44 16.55 -3.44 6.60
C LEU A 44 16.16 -3.78 8.05
N ALA A 45 17.05 -3.57 9.00
CA ALA A 45 16.79 -3.78 10.42
C ALA A 45 15.87 -2.73 11.05
N ALA A 46 15.79 -1.54 10.45
CA ALA A 46 15.07 -0.39 11.00
C ALA A 46 13.65 -0.21 10.50
N LEU A 47 13.29 -0.83 9.36
CA LEU A 47 12.02 -0.64 8.71
C LEU A 47 11.12 -1.86 8.79
N GLY A 48 9.83 -1.62 9.01
CA GLY A 48 8.77 -2.62 9.03
C GLY A 48 7.49 -2.08 8.38
N PRO A 49 6.41 -2.88 8.35
CA PRO A 49 5.16 -2.55 7.66
C PRO A 49 4.42 -1.33 8.24
N GLU A 50 4.79 -0.89 9.44
CA GLU A 50 4.22 0.29 10.10
C GLU A 50 4.80 1.62 9.60
N HIS A 51 5.90 1.59 8.84
CA HIS A 51 6.55 2.79 8.32
C HIS A 51 5.83 3.32 7.09
N ARG A 52 5.77 4.65 6.98
CA ARG A 52 5.04 5.38 5.93
C ARG A 52 5.93 6.42 5.27
N GLY A 53 5.78 6.59 3.98
CA GLY A 53 6.56 7.53 3.20
C GLY A 53 7.10 6.96 1.91
N CYS A 54 8.39 7.12 1.63
CA CYS A 54 9.03 6.52 0.47
C CYS A 54 10.46 6.06 0.75
N LEU A 55 10.91 5.10 -0.02
CA LEU A 55 12.28 4.61 -0.05
C LEU A 55 13.05 5.36 -1.14
N LEU A 56 14.23 5.89 -0.81
CA LEU A 56 15.18 6.48 -1.75
C LEU A 56 16.47 5.65 -1.68
N LEU A 57 16.69 4.81 -2.70
CA LEU A 57 17.67 3.74 -2.64
C LEU A 57 18.76 3.97 -3.69
N ASP A 58 20.01 4.09 -3.25
CA ASP A 58 21.11 3.93 -4.21
C ASP A 58 21.14 2.49 -4.71
N VAL A 59 21.35 2.34 -6.01
CA VAL A 59 21.42 1.01 -6.63
C VAL A 59 22.71 0.31 -6.26
N ARG A 60 23.82 1.06 -6.20
CA ARG A 60 25.15 0.50 -5.93
C ARG A 60 25.54 0.67 -4.47
N LEU A 61 25.23 -0.30 -3.66
CA LEU A 61 25.60 -0.34 -2.27
C LEU A 61 26.56 -1.51 -1.98
N PRO A 62 27.49 -1.39 -1.03
CA PRO A 62 28.38 -2.47 -0.68
C PRO A 62 27.64 -3.63 -0.01
N GLY A 63 27.91 -4.84 -0.46
CA GLY A 63 27.40 -6.09 0.13
C GLY A 63 26.02 -6.50 -0.45
N MET A 64 25.05 -5.63 -0.42
CA MET A 64 23.69 -5.86 -0.94
C MET A 64 23.30 -4.69 -1.83
N ASP A 65 22.93 -4.93 -3.09
CA ASP A 65 22.49 -3.83 -3.96
C ASP A 65 21.09 -3.30 -3.56
N GLY A 66 20.76 -2.08 -4.04
CA GLY A 66 19.50 -1.44 -3.69
C GLY A 66 18.27 -2.21 -4.16
N LEU A 67 18.36 -2.96 -5.27
CA LEU A 67 17.27 -3.79 -5.78
C LEU A 67 17.01 -4.99 -4.85
N GLU A 68 18.07 -5.65 -4.41
CA GLU A 68 17.98 -6.74 -3.44
C GLU A 68 17.43 -6.24 -2.10
N LEU A 69 17.89 -5.06 -1.64
CA LEU A 69 17.35 -4.43 -0.44
C LEU A 69 15.85 -4.18 -0.57
N HIS A 70 15.38 -3.63 -1.68
CA HIS A 70 13.96 -3.40 -1.93
C HIS A 70 13.15 -4.69 -1.87
N GLN A 71 13.63 -5.76 -2.54
CA GLN A 71 12.96 -7.07 -2.49
C GLN A 71 12.83 -7.62 -1.07
N ARG A 72 13.91 -7.51 -0.26
CA ARG A 72 13.88 -7.95 1.14
C ARG A 72 12.96 -7.10 2.01
N LEU A 73 12.93 -5.78 1.82
CA LEU A 73 11.99 -4.89 2.51
C LEU A 73 10.54 -5.25 2.16
N THR A 74 10.25 -5.48 0.88
CA THR A 74 8.92 -5.91 0.43
C THR A 74 8.52 -7.26 1.03
N ALA A 75 9.43 -8.23 1.07
CA ALA A 75 9.21 -9.53 1.72
C ALA A 75 8.94 -9.40 3.24
N ASN A 76 9.48 -8.37 3.89
CA ASN A 76 9.21 -8.02 5.29
C ASN A 76 7.93 -7.19 5.49
N GLY A 77 7.12 -7.00 4.42
CA GLY A 77 5.84 -6.29 4.49
C GLY A 77 5.93 -4.76 4.37
N VAL A 78 7.09 -4.21 4.00
CA VAL A 78 7.23 -2.78 3.68
C VAL A 78 6.58 -2.51 2.32
N THR A 79 5.57 -1.66 2.28
CA THR A 79 4.77 -1.34 1.07
C THR A 79 5.02 0.06 0.53
N MET A 80 6.00 0.77 1.10
CA MET A 80 6.36 2.12 0.64
C MET A 80 6.89 2.09 -0.79
N PRO A 81 6.52 3.07 -1.64
CA PRO A 81 7.08 3.20 -2.98
C PRO A 81 8.59 3.42 -2.94
N ALA A 82 9.31 2.80 -3.87
CA ALA A 82 10.76 2.91 -3.99
C ALA A 82 11.15 3.77 -5.19
N LEU A 83 12.00 4.75 -4.93
CA LEU A 83 12.71 5.57 -5.91
C LEU A 83 14.17 5.12 -5.92
N PHE A 84 14.68 4.73 -7.06
CA PHE A 84 16.10 4.37 -7.18
C PHE A 84 16.93 5.52 -7.71
N ILE A 85 18.12 5.69 -7.14
CA ILE A 85 19.12 6.64 -7.61
C ILE A 85 20.39 5.89 -8.03
N SER A 86 21.05 6.33 -9.08
CA SER A 86 22.29 5.69 -9.54
C SER A 86 23.21 6.66 -10.26
N GLY A 87 24.51 6.57 -10.00
CA GLY A 87 25.54 7.35 -10.73
C GLY A 87 25.89 6.81 -12.12
N HIS A 88 25.34 5.66 -12.50
CA HIS A 88 25.52 5.07 -13.85
C HIS A 88 24.20 4.44 -14.26
N GLY A 89 23.33 5.28 -14.82
CA GLY A 89 22.05 4.84 -15.38
C GLY A 89 22.25 4.19 -16.72
N ASP A 90 22.56 2.90 -16.77
CA ASP A 90 22.39 2.17 -17.99
C ASP A 90 20.93 1.70 -18.13
N ILE A 91 20.42 1.66 -19.36
CA ILE A 91 19.05 1.23 -19.66
C ILE A 91 18.72 -0.14 -19.04
N PRO A 92 19.60 -1.14 -19.02
CA PRO A 92 19.37 -2.42 -18.34
C PRO A 92 19.09 -2.29 -16.83
N MET A 93 19.73 -1.35 -16.15
CA MET A 93 19.52 -1.12 -14.71
C MET A 93 18.14 -0.52 -14.44
N ALA A 94 17.73 0.49 -15.20
CA ALA A 94 16.40 1.09 -15.10
C ALA A 94 15.29 0.05 -15.36
N VAL A 95 15.47 -0.80 -16.37
CA VAL A 95 14.53 -1.90 -16.66
C VAL A 95 14.45 -2.90 -15.50
N ARG A 96 15.57 -3.26 -14.89
CA ARG A 96 15.60 -4.14 -13.71
C ARG A 96 14.88 -3.50 -12.52
N ALA A 97 15.06 -2.20 -12.30
CA ALA A 97 14.36 -1.47 -11.23
C ALA A 97 12.84 -1.49 -11.43
N VAL A 98 12.37 -1.17 -12.64
CA VAL A 98 10.93 -1.23 -12.98
C VAL A 98 10.37 -2.64 -12.80
N ASN A 99 11.05 -3.67 -13.28
CA ASN A 99 10.63 -5.07 -13.11
C ASN A 99 10.66 -5.51 -11.63
N ALA A 100 11.44 -4.86 -10.79
CA ALA A 100 11.47 -5.08 -9.34
C ALA A 100 10.41 -4.27 -8.57
N GLY A 101 9.50 -3.58 -9.28
CA GLY A 101 8.43 -2.79 -8.66
C GLY A 101 8.85 -1.38 -8.24
N ALA A 102 9.93 -0.83 -8.81
CA ALA A 102 10.31 0.55 -8.61
C ALA A 102 9.22 1.49 -9.12
N MET A 103 8.92 2.52 -8.33
CA MET A 103 8.01 3.58 -8.77
C MET A 103 8.69 4.50 -9.79
N ASP A 104 9.98 4.80 -9.57
CA ASP A 104 10.75 5.67 -10.47
C ASP A 104 12.27 5.44 -10.31
N PHE A 105 13.05 6.01 -11.24
CA PHE A 105 14.50 5.94 -11.28
C PHE A 105 15.09 7.31 -11.60
N LEU A 106 16.16 7.71 -10.89
CA LEU A 106 16.90 8.94 -11.13
C LEU A 106 18.38 8.65 -11.37
N GLU A 107 18.96 9.31 -12.38
CA GLU A 107 20.39 9.28 -12.63
C GLU A 107 21.10 10.45 -11.91
N LYS A 108 22.20 10.16 -11.23
CA LYS A 108 23.11 11.16 -10.64
C LYS A 108 24.04 11.73 -11.73
N PRO A 109 24.26 13.04 -11.81
CA PRO A 109 23.63 14.10 -11.00
C PRO A 109 22.20 14.39 -11.43
N PHE A 110 21.30 14.59 -10.47
CA PHE A 110 19.89 14.91 -10.71
C PHE A 110 19.58 16.37 -10.28
N ASP A 111 18.52 16.90 -10.85
CA ASP A 111 17.97 18.20 -10.47
C ASP A 111 17.15 18.07 -9.19
N ASP A 112 17.32 19.01 -8.26
CA ASP A 112 16.65 19.04 -6.96
C ASP A 112 15.12 19.06 -7.12
N THR A 113 14.60 19.88 -8.04
CA THR A 113 13.17 19.95 -8.35
C THR A 113 12.63 18.62 -8.86
N ALA A 114 13.42 17.92 -9.67
CA ALA A 114 13.05 16.61 -10.19
C ALA A 114 12.98 15.54 -9.08
N LEU A 115 13.89 15.55 -8.12
CA LEU A 115 13.87 14.67 -6.96
C LEU A 115 12.64 14.95 -6.08
N LEU A 116 12.42 16.22 -5.71
CA LEU A 116 11.31 16.65 -4.88
C LEU A 116 9.95 16.29 -5.49
N ALA A 117 9.78 16.48 -6.81
CA ALA A 117 8.55 16.12 -7.50
C ALA A 117 8.27 14.61 -7.44
N ARG A 118 9.31 13.76 -7.51
CA ARG A 118 9.16 12.30 -7.39
C ARG A 118 8.82 11.87 -5.97
N ILE A 119 9.45 12.48 -4.97
CA ILE A 119 9.14 12.25 -3.56
C ILE A 119 7.68 12.61 -3.25
N ALA A 120 7.21 13.76 -3.75
CA ALA A 120 5.81 14.17 -3.58
C ALA A 120 4.84 13.13 -4.16
N ARG A 121 5.07 12.67 -5.39
CA ARG A 121 4.27 11.60 -6.02
C ARG A 121 4.34 10.28 -5.22
N ALA A 122 5.50 9.95 -4.69
CA ALA A 122 5.66 8.75 -3.87
C ALA A 122 4.85 8.86 -2.57
N PHE A 123 4.83 10.02 -1.91
CA PHE A 123 4.00 10.23 -0.73
C PHE A 123 2.50 10.17 -1.03
N GLU A 124 2.05 10.71 -2.16
CA GLU A 124 0.65 10.58 -2.61
C GLU A 124 0.28 9.10 -2.81
N HIS A 125 1.11 8.34 -3.51
CA HIS A 125 0.91 6.92 -3.76
C HIS A 125 0.87 6.11 -2.43
N ASP A 126 1.81 6.37 -1.50
CA ASP A 126 1.83 5.73 -0.19
C ASP A 126 0.54 6.04 0.61
N ALA A 127 0.07 7.28 0.58
CA ALA A 127 -1.15 7.69 1.25
C ALA A 127 -2.41 7.04 0.65
N GLU A 128 -2.47 6.86 -0.66
CA GLU A 128 -3.57 6.16 -1.34
C GLU A 128 -3.57 4.67 -0.99
N HIS A 129 -2.42 4.01 -1.04
CA HIS A 129 -2.26 2.62 -0.62
C HIS A 129 -2.69 2.39 0.83
N ALA A 130 -2.28 3.29 1.74
CA ALA A 130 -2.68 3.21 3.14
C ALA A 130 -4.19 3.33 3.34
N ARG A 131 -4.82 4.30 2.65
CA ARG A 131 -6.27 4.48 2.72
C ARG A 131 -7.02 3.26 2.18
N ALA A 132 -6.57 2.71 1.06
CA ALA A 132 -7.14 1.49 0.50
C ALA A 132 -6.98 0.28 1.43
N ALA A 133 -5.81 0.10 2.05
CA ALA A 133 -5.56 -0.98 3.01
C ALA A 133 -6.46 -0.87 4.26
N LEU A 134 -6.63 0.34 4.81
CA LEU A 134 -7.52 0.60 5.93
C LEU A 134 -9.00 0.33 5.57
N ALA A 135 -9.43 0.76 4.39
CA ALA A 135 -10.80 0.50 3.92
C ALA A 135 -11.06 -1.01 3.77
N ARG A 136 -10.11 -1.75 3.20
CA ARG A 136 -10.20 -3.22 3.08
C ARG A 136 -10.22 -3.91 4.43
N ALA A 137 -9.36 -3.51 5.37
CA ALA A 137 -9.34 -4.05 6.73
C ALA A 137 -10.68 -3.81 7.44
N GLY A 138 -11.23 -2.61 7.37
CA GLY A 138 -12.54 -2.29 7.93
C GLY A 138 -13.68 -3.08 7.29
N LEU A 139 -13.62 -3.33 5.99
CA LEU A 139 -14.62 -4.16 5.31
C LEU A 139 -14.52 -5.64 5.72
N ARG A 140 -13.30 -6.19 5.86
CA ARG A 140 -13.08 -7.56 6.38
C ARG A 140 -13.65 -7.72 7.80
N GLU A 141 -13.38 -6.77 8.69
CA GLU A 141 -13.92 -6.78 10.06
C GLU A 141 -15.46 -6.77 10.06
N ARG A 142 -16.08 -5.96 9.21
CA ARG A 142 -17.54 -5.93 9.05
C ARG A 142 -18.11 -7.25 8.51
N LEU A 143 -17.43 -7.87 7.53
CA LEU A 143 -17.80 -9.19 7.01
C LEU A 143 -17.71 -10.26 8.10
N ASP A 144 -16.68 -10.21 8.94
CA ASP A 144 -16.51 -11.14 10.06
C ASP A 144 -17.58 -10.98 11.14
N SER A 145 -18.21 -9.80 11.24
CA SER A 145 -19.33 -9.52 12.14
C SER A 145 -20.67 -10.10 11.68
N LEU A 146 -20.76 -10.62 10.45
CA LEU A 146 -21.98 -11.23 9.95
C LEU A 146 -22.24 -12.55 10.66
N THR A 147 -23.53 -12.77 11.04
CA THR A 147 -23.98 -14.07 11.49
C THR A 147 -23.95 -15.09 10.34
N PRO A 148 -23.95 -16.41 10.61
CA PRO A 148 -24.00 -17.43 9.56
C PRO A 148 -25.14 -17.21 8.57
N ARG A 149 -26.33 -16.86 9.04
CA ARG A 149 -27.49 -16.60 8.18
C ARG A 149 -27.37 -15.33 7.35
N GLU A 150 -26.75 -14.27 7.88
CA GLU A 150 -26.45 -13.06 7.09
C GLU A 150 -25.40 -13.34 6.02
N ARG A 151 -24.43 -14.23 6.30
CA ARG A 151 -23.42 -14.67 5.32
C ARG A 151 -24.04 -15.48 4.20
N ASP A 152 -24.92 -16.46 4.51
CA ASP A 152 -25.66 -17.25 3.51
C ASP A 152 -26.46 -16.31 2.57
N VAL A 153 -27.11 -15.27 3.14
CA VAL A 153 -27.86 -14.28 2.35
C VAL A 153 -26.93 -13.38 1.53
N LEU A 154 -25.77 -12.96 2.07
CA LEU A 154 -24.76 -12.21 1.32
C LEU A 154 -24.28 -13.01 0.10
N ASP A 155 -23.97 -14.28 0.25
CA ASP A 155 -23.54 -15.18 -0.84
C ASP A 155 -24.60 -15.25 -1.95
N GLY A 156 -25.87 -15.32 -1.57
CA GLY A 156 -26.99 -15.24 -2.51
C GLY A 156 -27.07 -13.91 -3.26
N ILE A 157 -26.80 -12.79 -2.57
CA ILE A 157 -26.77 -11.45 -3.20
C ILE A 157 -25.61 -11.36 -4.20
N VAL A 158 -24.42 -11.77 -3.80
CA VAL A 158 -23.21 -11.74 -4.66
C VAL A 158 -23.39 -12.63 -5.89
N ALA A 159 -24.06 -13.78 -5.74
CA ALA A 159 -24.45 -14.65 -6.85
C ALA A 159 -25.59 -14.10 -7.75
N GLY A 160 -26.10 -12.90 -7.46
CA GLY A 160 -27.18 -12.27 -8.23
C GLY A 160 -28.55 -12.93 -8.07
N ARG A 161 -28.80 -13.72 -7.03
CA ARG A 161 -30.05 -14.45 -6.81
C ARG A 161 -31.17 -13.53 -6.33
N LEU A 162 -32.39 -13.84 -6.76
CA LEU A 162 -33.58 -13.13 -6.28
C LEU A 162 -33.94 -13.60 -4.86
N ASN A 163 -34.62 -12.74 -4.09
CA ASN A 163 -35.04 -13.06 -2.72
C ASN A 163 -35.79 -14.41 -2.62
N LYS A 164 -36.62 -14.74 -3.61
CA LYS A 164 -37.36 -15.99 -3.65
C LYS A 164 -36.40 -17.21 -3.78
N GLN A 165 -35.37 -17.11 -4.62
CA GLN A 165 -34.38 -18.17 -4.80
C GLN A 165 -33.55 -18.40 -3.53
N ILE A 166 -33.12 -17.29 -2.88
CA ILE A 166 -32.41 -17.37 -1.60
C ILE A 166 -33.32 -17.99 -0.51
N ALA A 167 -34.59 -17.63 -0.48
CA ALA A 167 -35.57 -18.14 0.45
C ALA A 167 -35.76 -19.66 0.30
N ASP A 168 -35.92 -20.11 -0.94
CA ASP A 168 -36.08 -21.53 -1.27
C ASP A 168 -34.83 -22.36 -0.89
N GLU A 169 -33.60 -21.82 -1.13
CA GLU A 169 -32.35 -22.50 -0.80
C GLU A 169 -32.07 -22.58 0.71
N LEU A 170 -32.44 -21.52 1.44
CA LEU A 170 -32.18 -21.44 2.87
C LEU A 170 -33.33 -21.99 3.73
N ASP A 171 -34.42 -22.47 3.11
CA ASP A 171 -35.66 -22.91 3.75
C ASP A 171 -36.25 -21.90 4.74
N ILE A 172 -36.37 -20.64 4.25
CA ILE A 172 -36.94 -19.52 5.01
C ILE A 172 -37.93 -18.71 4.14
N SER A 173 -38.70 -17.82 4.76
CA SER A 173 -39.61 -16.98 3.99
C SER A 173 -38.88 -15.87 3.22
N PRO A 174 -39.42 -15.40 2.05
CA PRO A 174 -38.86 -14.25 1.36
C PRO A 174 -38.78 -12.98 2.24
N ARG A 175 -39.73 -12.82 3.16
CA ARG A 175 -39.72 -11.72 4.13
C ARG A 175 -38.58 -11.82 5.12
N THR A 176 -38.19 -13.04 5.49
CA THR A 176 -37.02 -13.28 6.33
C THR A 176 -35.71 -12.94 5.59
N VAL A 177 -35.64 -13.28 4.29
CA VAL A 177 -34.51 -12.86 3.43
C VAL A 177 -34.40 -11.35 3.36
N GLU A 178 -35.51 -10.64 3.16
CA GLU A 178 -35.51 -9.15 3.15
C GLU A 178 -34.98 -8.57 4.45
N LEU A 179 -35.36 -9.14 5.59
CA LEU A 179 -34.82 -8.71 6.89
C LEU A 179 -33.30 -8.92 7.01
N HIS A 180 -32.80 -10.10 6.59
CA HIS A 180 -31.36 -10.36 6.59
C HIS A 180 -30.63 -9.47 5.59
N ARG A 181 -31.17 -9.24 4.40
CA ARG A 181 -30.61 -8.28 3.44
C ARG A 181 -30.46 -6.89 4.03
N GLY A 182 -31.48 -6.38 4.69
CA GLY A 182 -31.40 -5.09 5.39
C GLY A 182 -30.26 -5.03 6.40
N ARG A 183 -30.11 -6.06 7.23
CA ARG A 183 -29.01 -6.15 8.21
C ARG A 183 -27.62 -6.27 7.56
N VAL A 184 -27.51 -7.03 6.48
CA VAL A 184 -26.26 -7.15 5.70
C VAL A 184 -25.87 -5.79 5.13
N MET A 185 -26.83 -5.09 4.49
CA MET A 185 -26.61 -3.76 3.94
C MET A 185 -26.16 -2.75 5.01
N GLU A 186 -26.81 -2.75 6.17
CA GLU A 186 -26.49 -1.89 7.31
C GLU A 186 -25.07 -2.21 7.86
N LYS A 187 -24.77 -3.48 8.13
CA LYS A 187 -23.48 -3.88 8.68
C LYS A 187 -22.31 -3.60 7.74
N LEU A 188 -22.51 -3.81 6.44
CA LEU A 188 -21.48 -3.57 5.42
C LEU A 188 -21.48 -2.12 4.91
N ASP A 189 -22.39 -1.26 5.43
CA ASP A 189 -22.50 0.15 5.05
C ASP A 189 -22.62 0.30 3.52
N ALA A 190 -23.42 -0.55 2.90
CA ALA A 190 -23.63 -0.56 1.47
C ALA A 190 -24.90 0.22 1.09
N ALA A 191 -24.78 1.10 0.09
CA ALA A 191 -25.88 1.94 -0.36
C ALA A 191 -26.96 1.13 -1.12
N ASP A 192 -26.53 0.14 -1.88
CA ASP A 192 -27.40 -0.76 -2.65
C ASP A 192 -26.70 -2.11 -2.91
N ALA A 193 -27.41 -3.04 -3.54
CA ALA A 193 -26.87 -4.38 -3.84
C ALA A 193 -25.68 -4.33 -4.80
N ALA A 194 -25.64 -3.39 -5.73
CA ALA A 194 -24.52 -3.25 -6.67
C ALA A 194 -23.27 -2.73 -5.95
N ASP A 195 -23.42 -1.77 -5.03
CA ASP A 195 -22.35 -1.28 -4.17
C ASP A 195 -21.82 -2.40 -3.26
N LEU A 196 -22.73 -3.19 -2.67
CA LEU A 196 -22.39 -4.35 -1.84
C LEU A 196 -21.51 -5.34 -2.61
N VAL A 197 -21.96 -5.77 -3.79
CA VAL A 197 -21.24 -6.73 -4.63
C VAL A 197 -19.86 -6.20 -5.03
N ARG A 198 -19.77 -4.93 -5.48
CA ARG A 198 -18.51 -4.30 -5.85
C ARG A 198 -17.52 -4.29 -4.68
N ARG A 199 -17.96 -3.94 -3.45
CA ARG A 199 -17.13 -3.93 -2.24
C ARG A 199 -16.62 -5.32 -1.89
N VAL A 200 -17.49 -6.33 -1.93
CA VAL A 200 -17.10 -7.71 -1.61
C VAL A 200 -16.10 -8.26 -2.63
N LEU A 201 -16.37 -8.09 -3.93
CA LEU A 201 -15.47 -8.55 -4.99
C LEU A 201 -14.11 -7.84 -4.93
N SER A 202 -14.05 -6.56 -4.54
CA SER A 202 -12.77 -5.85 -4.37
C SER A 202 -11.83 -6.42 -3.29
N LEU A 203 -12.29 -7.37 -2.48
CA LEU A 203 -11.47 -8.11 -1.51
C LEU A 203 -10.91 -9.42 -2.06
N GLU A 204 -11.45 -9.94 -3.18
CA GLU A 204 -11.05 -11.21 -3.80
C GLU A 204 -9.95 -11.02 -4.86
N ASP A 205 -9.75 -9.77 -5.33
CA ASP A 205 -8.77 -9.43 -6.39
C ASP A 205 -7.32 -9.25 -5.88
N ASP A 206 -7.01 -9.72 -4.64
CA ASP A 206 -5.68 -9.67 -4.02
C ASP A 206 -5.14 -11.14 -3.85
#